data_01db4ca5a18b01ee2d5b47c744a45977
#
_entry.id   01db4ca5a18b01ee2d5b47c744a45977
#
_cell.length_a   1.000
_cell.length_b   1.000
_cell.length_c   1.000
_cell.angle_alpha   90.00
_cell.angle_beta   90.00
_cell.angle_gamma   90.00
#
_symmetry.space_group_name_H-M   'P 1'
#
loop_
_entity.id
_entity.type
_entity.pdbx_description
1 polymer ?
#
loop_
_entity_poly.entity_id
_entity_poly.type
_entity_poly.pdbx_seq_one_letter_code
_entity_poly.pdbx_strand_id
1 'polypeptide(L)'
;GVIDMSRLDNPENPVYVKAAKEFTDYRSQVAADMQAKVDAAQDDATKAKIKQEAQANVEKKMEEMNKQMADQTMEAAKAVGNAKGLSVVLPKDAVLYGGVDITDQVLKKLASDAK
;
A
#
# COMPACT_ATOMS: atom_id res chain seq x y z
N GLY A 1 -20.01 10.81 -2.11
CA GLY A 1 -18.85 11.16 -1.27
C GLY A 1 -17.58 11.35 -2.09
N VAL A 2 -16.65 12.06 -1.52
CA VAL A 2 -15.37 12.38 -2.16
C VAL A 2 -14.24 12.03 -1.20
N ILE A 3 -13.16 11.41 -1.72
CA ILE A 3 -11.98 11.07 -0.95
C ILE A 3 -10.75 11.73 -1.58
N ASP A 4 -9.96 12.44 -0.77
CA ASP A 4 -8.66 12.95 -1.18
C ASP A 4 -7.62 11.82 -1.04
N MET A 5 -7.31 11.15 -2.16
CA MET A 5 -6.43 9.99 -2.17
C MET A 5 -5.00 10.33 -1.74
N SER A 6 -4.56 11.59 -1.92
CA SER A 6 -3.21 11.99 -1.50
C SER A 6 -3.04 11.92 0.02
N ARG A 7 -4.11 12.10 0.77
CA ARG A 7 -4.08 12.00 2.24
C ARG A 7 -4.03 10.54 2.71
N LEU A 8 -4.42 9.59 1.87
CA LEU A 8 -4.33 8.16 2.18
C LEU A 8 -2.93 7.60 1.94
N ASP A 9 -2.16 8.22 1.05
CA ASP A 9 -0.80 7.81 0.69
C ASP A 9 0.25 8.61 1.46
N ASN A 10 0.02 8.86 2.73
CA ASN A 10 0.96 9.60 3.57
C ASN A 10 0.87 9.13 5.04
N PRO A 11 1.77 9.61 5.93
CA PRO A 11 1.78 9.16 7.33
C PRO A 11 0.51 9.43 8.13
N GLU A 12 -0.42 10.22 7.61
CA GLU A 12 -1.73 10.44 8.22
C GLU A 12 -2.56 9.14 8.24
N ASN A 13 -2.30 8.23 7.30
CA ASN A 13 -3.00 6.96 7.21
C ASN A 13 -2.21 5.85 7.93
N PRO A 14 -2.71 5.28 9.05
CA PRO A 14 -2.00 4.22 9.78
C PRO A 14 -1.76 2.96 8.94
N VAL A 15 -2.63 2.65 7.99
CA VAL A 15 -2.45 1.51 7.07
C VAL A 15 -1.24 1.76 6.18
N TYR A 16 -1.08 2.98 5.68
CA TYR A 16 0.08 3.37 4.89
C TYR A 16 1.38 3.26 5.70
N VAL A 17 1.40 3.76 6.93
CA VAL A 17 2.57 3.70 7.82
C VAL A 17 2.98 2.25 8.08
N LYS A 18 2.00 1.40 8.39
CA LYS A 18 2.24 -0.03 8.64
C LYS A 18 2.78 -0.73 7.39
N ALA A 19 2.17 -0.48 6.23
CA ALA A 19 2.61 -1.07 4.97
C ALA A 19 4.02 -0.61 4.59
N ALA A 20 4.33 0.68 4.77
CA ALA A 20 5.66 1.22 4.49
C ALA A 20 6.73 0.57 5.36
N LYS A 21 6.44 0.34 6.64
CA LYS A 21 7.35 -0.33 7.55
C LYS A 21 7.56 -1.79 7.16
N GLU A 22 6.48 -2.52 6.89
CA GLU A 22 6.55 -3.92 6.46
C GLU A 22 7.35 -4.06 5.17
N PHE A 23 7.15 -3.16 4.23
CA PHE A 23 7.88 -3.16 2.97
C PHE A 23 9.37 -2.87 3.17
N THR A 24 9.71 -1.90 4.02
CA THR A 24 11.09 -1.57 4.35
C THR A 24 11.78 -2.77 5.01
N ASP A 25 11.14 -3.42 5.97
CA ASP A 25 11.66 -4.61 6.64
C ASP A 25 11.86 -5.75 5.65
N TYR A 26 10.90 -5.96 4.75
CA TYR A 26 10.98 -6.99 3.71
C TYR A 26 12.16 -6.74 2.75
N ARG A 27 12.32 -5.50 2.30
CA ARG A 27 13.45 -5.14 1.42
C ARG A 27 14.78 -5.37 2.10
N SER A 28 14.91 -5.02 3.38
CA SER A 28 16.13 -5.23 4.14
C SER A 28 16.46 -6.71 4.25
N GLN A 29 15.46 -7.55 4.49
CA GLN A 29 15.64 -8.99 4.58
C GLN A 29 16.03 -9.60 3.23
N VAL A 30 15.38 -9.18 2.14
CA VAL A 30 15.70 -9.63 0.79
C VAL A 30 17.14 -9.22 0.43
N ALA A 31 17.54 -8.00 0.77
CA ALA A 31 18.90 -7.52 0.51
C ALA A 31 19.95 -8.36 1.26
N ALA A 32 19.69 -8.69 2.53
CA ALA A 32 20.60 -9.52 3.31
C ALA A 32 20.70 -10.95 2.75
N ASP A 33 19.57 -11.56 2.41
CA ASP A 33 19.53 -12.89 1.82
C ASP A 33 20.22 -12.92 0.45
N MET A 34 19.98 -11.90 -0.36
CA MET A 34 20.63 -11.75 -1.66
C MET A 34 22.15 -11.66 -1.51
N GLN A 35 22.63 -10.84 -0.57
CA GLN A 35 24.06 -10.66 -0.35
C GLN A 35 24.71 -11.97 0.09
N ALA A 36 24.08 -12.72 0.99
CA ALA A 36 24.59 -14.01 1.42
C ALA A 36 24.69 -15.00 0.25
N LYS A 37 23.68 -15.03 -0.63
CA LYS A 37 23.68 -15.90 -1.80
C LYS A 37 24.72 -15.48 -2.84
N VAL A 38 24.88 -14.17 -3.05
CA VAL A 38 25.90 -13.63 -3.97
C VAL A 38 27.30 -13.98 -3.47
N ASP A 39 27.53 -13.85 -2.17
CA ASP A 39 28.84 -14.16 -1.56
C ASP A 39 29.18 -15.67 -1.70
N ALA A 40 28.17 -16.53 -1.67
CA ALA A 40 28.32 -17.96 -1.84
C ALA A 40 28.43 -18.40 -3.30
N ALA A 41 27.99 -17.56 -4.25
CA ALA A 41 28.02 -17.88 -5.68
C ALA A 41 29.43 -17.75 -6.24
N GLN A 42 29.77 -18.64 -7.18
CA GLN A 42 31.15 -18.70 -7.72
C GLN A 42 31.26 -18.04 -9.09
N ASP A 43 30.18 -17.86 -9.83
CA ASP A 43 30.22 -17.27 -11.16
C ASP A 43 29.29 -16.05 -11.28
N ASP A 44 29.57 -15.20 -12.29
CA ASP A 44 28.83 -13.96 -12.51
C ASP A 44 27.41 -14.18 -13.00
N ALA A 45 27.17 -15.25 -13.75
CA ALA A 45 25.83 -15.58 -14.25
C ALA A 45 24.89 -15.94 -13.09
N THR A 46 25.36 -16.72 -12.13
CA THR A 46 24.60 -17.07 -10.92
C THR A 46 24.33 -15.84 -10.08
N LYS A 47 25.33 -14.96 -9.90
CA LYS A 47 25.19 -13.70 -9.16
C LYS A 47 24.13 -12.80 -9.80
N ALA A 48 24.14 -12.67 -11.12
CA ALA A 48 23.16 -11.86 -11.86
C ALA A 48 21.74 -12.43 -11.68
N LYS A 49 21.58 -13.74 -11.74
CA LYS A 49 20.29 -14.41 -11.54
C LYS A 49 19.75 -14.17 -10.14
N ILE A 50 20.59 -14.26 -9.12
CA ILE A 50 20.21 -14.02 -7.72
C ILE A 50 19.70 -12.58 -7.58
N LYS A 51 20.39 -11.61 -8.16
CA LYS A 51 19.98 -10.20 -8.11
C LYS A 51 18.64 -9.97 -8.81
N GLN A 52 18.42 -10.60 -9.97
CA GLN A 52 17.15 -10.50 -10.70
C GLN A 52 15.99 -11.09 -9.91
N GLU A 53 16.20 -12.25 -9.29
CA GLU A 53 15.18 -12.90 -8.46
C GLU A 53 14.82 -12.03 -7.25
N ALA A 54 15.82 -11.43 -6.60
CA ALA A 54 15.60 -10.54 -5.46
C ALA A 54 14.77 -9.31 -5.88
N GLN A 55 15.10 -8.70 -7.02
CA GLN A 55 14.37 -7.56 -7.55
C GLN A 55 12.93 -7.93 -7.89
N ALA A 56 12.72 -9.08 -8.54
CA ALA A 56 11.39 -9.55 -8.88
C ALA A 56 10.53 -9.81 -7.63
N ASN A 57 11.13 -10.36 -6.57
CA ASN A 57 10.43 -10.61 -5.31
C ASN A 57 10.00 -9.31 -4.63
N VAL A 58 10.86 -8.27 -4.66
CA VAL A 58 10.53 -6.96 -4.11
C VAL A 58 9.39 -6.30 -4.88
N GLU A 59 9.44 -6.36 -6.22
CA GLU A 59 8.38 -5.82 -7.07
C GLU A 59 7.04 -6.52 -6.83
N LYS A 60 7.06 -7.84 -6.72
CA LYS A 60 5.86 -8.63 -6.43
C LYS A 60 5.27 -8.26 -5.07
N LYS A 61 6.12 -8.10 -4.05
CA LYS A 61 5.68 -7.70 -2.71
C LYS A 61 5.04 -6.32 -2.74
N MET A 62 5.62 -5.38 -3.49
CA MET A 62 5.06 -4.05 -3.64
C MET A 62 3.66 -4.10 -4.28
N GLU A 63 3.49 -4.88 -5.34
CA GLU A 63 2.19 -5.05 -6.00
C GLU A 63 1.15 -5.64 -5.04
N GLU A 64 1.52 -6.68 -4.29
CA GLU A 64 0.63 -7.30 -3.31
C GLU A 64 0.21 -6.32 -2.22
N MET A 65 1.15 -5.53 -1.71
CA MET A 65 0.86 -4.53 -0.66
C MET A 65 -0.01 -3.40 -1.19
N ASN A 66 0.24 -2.93 -2.41
CA ASN A 66 -0.59 -1.90 -3.03
C ASN A 66 -2.03 -2.40 -3.22
N LYS A 67 -2.19 -3.65 -3.64
CA LYS A 67 -3.51 -4.26 -3.78
C LYS A 67 -4.24 -4.36 -2.45
N GLN A 68 -3.55 -4.82 -1.40
CA GLN A 68 -4.13 -4.91 -0.06
C GLN A 68 -4.58 -3.54 0.44
N MET A 69 -3.75 -2.51 0.26
CA MET A 69 -4.10 -1.15 0.66
C MET A 69 -5.31 -0.63 -0.11
N ALA A 70 -5.36 -0.88 -1.41
CA ALA A 70 -6.50 -0.49 -2.24
C ALA A 70 -7.79 -1.18 -1.79
N ASP A 71 -7.72 -2.48 -1.50
CA ASP A 71 -8.87 -3.25 -1.01
C ASP A 71 -9.35 -2.75 0.35
N GLN A 72 -8.44 -2.47 1.26
CA GLN A 72 -8.77 -1.93 2.59
C GLN A 72 -9.41 -0.55 2.48
N THR A 73 -8.88 0.31 1.61
CA THR A 73 -9.44 1.65 1.37
C THR A 73 -10.84 1.54 0.78
N MET A 74 -11.05 0.62 -0.16
CA MET A 74 -12.38 0.40 -0.76
C MET A 74 -13.39 -0.06 0.28
N GLU A 75 -13.02 -1.00 1.14
CA GLU A 75 -13.91 -1.49 2.20
C GLU A 75 -14.25 -0.38 3.20
N ALA A 76 -13.25 0.43 3.60
CA ALA A 76 -13.49 1.56 4.49
C ALA A 76 -14.39 2.60 3.85
N ALA A 77 -14.17 2.91 2.57
CA ALA A 77 -15.00 3.86 1.82
C ALA A 77 -16.44 3.38 1.70
N LYS A 78 -16.64 2.08 1.43
CA LYS A 78 -17.99 1.49 1.39
C LYS A 78 -18.70 1.61 2.73
N ALA A 79 -18.01 1.30 3.82
CA ALA A 79 -18.57 1.36 5.16
C ALA A 79 -18.99 2.78 5.52
N VAL A 80 -18.13 3.77 5.25
CA VAL A 80 -18.44 5.18 5.51
C VAL A 80 -19.58 5.67 4.60
N GLY A 81 -19.52 5.32 3.32
CA GLY A 81 -20.58 5.70 2.36
C GLY A 81 -21.93 5.15 2.77
N ASN A 82 -22.00 3.90 3.14
CA ASN A 82 -23.25 3.27 3.61
C ASN A 82 -23.78 3.92 4.89
N ALA A 83 -22.89 4.21 5.84
CA ALA A 83 -23.28 4.85 7.10
C ALA A 83 -23.84 6.26 6.89
N LYS A 84 -23.36 6.96 5.84
CA LYS A 84 -23.83 8.32 5.49
C LYS A 84 -24.94 8.33 4.45
N GLY A 85 -25.37 7.16 3.96
CA GLY A 85 -26.42 7.06 2.94
C GLY A 85 -25.96 7.55 1.56
N LEU A 86 -24.66 7.49 1.25
CA LEU A 86 -24.14 7.95 -0.03
C LEU A 86 -24.25 6.85 -1.08
N SER A 87 -24.65 7.21 -2.31
CA SER A 87 -24.80 6.28 -3.43
C SER A 87 -23.47 6.01 -4.13
N VAL A 88 -22.56 7.00 -4.12
CA VAL A 88 -21.30 6.96 -4.86
C VAL A 88 -20.20 7.60 -4.01
N VAL A 89 -19.00 7.01 -4.06
CA VAL A 89 -17.78 7.57 -3.47
C VAL A 89 -16.71 7.61 -4.57
N LEU A 90 -16.15 8.80 -4.80
CA LEU A 90 -15.20 9.04 -5.88
C LEU A 90 -13.88 9.64 -5.33
N PRO A 91 -12.73 9.39 -6.00
CA PRO A 91 -11.52 10.13 -5.70
C PRO A 91 -11.73 11.62 -5.99
N LYS A 92 -11.12 12.48 -5.19
CA LYS A 92 -11.29 13.94 -5.31
C LYS A 92 -10.86 14.46 -6.69
N ASP A 93 -9.81 13.92 -7.26
CA ASP A 93 -9.29 14.34 -8.58
C ASP A 93 -10.21 13.95 -9.74
N ALA A 94 -11.15 13.03 -9.52
CA ALA A 94 -12.17 12.67 -10.51
C ALA A 94 -13.42 13.57 -10.43
N VAL A 95 -13.49 14.49 -9.47
CA VAL A 95 -14.66 15.34 -9.21
C VAL A 95 -14.30 16.79 -9.53
N LEU A 96 -15.01 17.40 -10.49
CA LEU A 96 -14.80 18.79 -10.86
C LEU A 96 -15.45 19.76 -9.86
N TYR A 97 -16.58 19.36 -9.29
CA TYR A 97 -17.38 20.25 -8.46
C TYR A 97 -18.34 19.43 -7.58
N GLY A 98 -18.46 19.88 -6.34
CA GLY A 98 -19.45 19.33 -5.42
C GLY A 98 -19.00 18.08 -4.69
N GLY A 99 -19.98 17.41 -4.05
CA GLY A 99 -19.74 16.22 -3.27
C GLY A 99 -19.44 16.49 -1.79
N VAL A 100 -19.56 15.45 -0.99
CA VAL A 100 -19.27 15.48 0.45
C VAL A 100 -17.91 14.83 0.67
N ASP A 101 -16.96 15.57 1.22
CA ASP A 101 -15.64 15.04 1.55
C ASP A 101 -15.74 14.13 2.77
N ILE A 102 -15.39 12.85 2.57
CA ILE A 102 -15.43 11.84 3.63
C ILE A 102 -14.02 11.32 3.97
N THR A 103 -12.98 12.03 3.55
CA THR A 103 -11.58 11.59 3.73
C THR A 103 -11.25 11.34 5.21
N ASP A 104 -11.63 12.27 6.09
CA ASP A 104 -11.37 12.11 7.54
C ASP A 104 -12.06 10.87 8.12
N GLN A 105 -13.29 10.60 7.71
CA GLN A 105 -14.06 9.45 8.17
C GLN A 105 -13.43 8.14 7.67
N VAL A 106 -12.95 8.12 6.42
CA VAL A 106 -12.26 6.95 5.86
C VAL A 106 -10.95 6.70 6.60
N LEU A 107 -10.15 7.74 6.86
CA LEU A 107 -8.92 7.63 7.64
C LEU A 107 -9.19 7.08 9.03
N LYS A 108 -10.25 7.56 9.67
CA LYS A 108 -10.66 7.10 11.00
C LYS A 108 -11.08 5.63 10.98
N LYS A 109 -11.82 5.22 9.95
CA LYS A 109 -12.21 3.82 9.77
C LYS A 109 -11.01 2.91 9.54
N LEU A 110 -10.05 3.34 8.71
CA LEU A 110 -8.82 2.59 8.48
C LEU A 110 -8.00 2.46 9.77
N ALA A 111 -7.92 3.50 10.57
CA ALA A 111 -7.24 3.45 11.87
C ALA A 111 -7.89 2.46 12.83
N SER A 112 -9.21 2.42 12.86
CA SER A 112 -9.98 1.47 13.67
C SER A 112 -9.75 0.03 13.21
N ASP A 113 -9.77 -0.21 11.90
CA ASP A 113 -9.61 -1.55 11.32
C ASP A 113 -8.16 -2.05 11.42
N ALA A 114 -7.17 -1.16 11.56
CA ALA A 114 -5.76 -1.51 11.66
C ALA A 114 -5.33 -1.99 13.06
N LYS A 115 -6.20 -1.88 14.05
CA LYS A 115 -5.90 -2.28 15.45
C LYS A 115 -6.02 -3.77 15.67
#